data_9cc9ba8608d34f9d259544cb6a74c0bd
#
_entry.id   9cc9ba8608d34f9d259544cb6a74c0bd
#
_cell.length_a   1.000
_cell.length_b   1.000
_cell.length_c   1.000
_cell.angle_alpha   90.00
_cell.angle_beta   90.00
_cell.angle_gamma   90.00
#
_symmetry.space_group_name_H-M   'P 1'
#
loop_
_entity.id
_entity.type
_entity.pdbx_description
1 polymer ?
#
loop_
_entity_poly.entity_id
_entity_poly.type
_entity_poly.pdbx_seq_one_letter_code
_entity_poly.pdbx_strand_id
1 'polypeptide(L)'
;MRAVIAAGGTAGHINPALAIAQEIVKNEPQSKIIFIGREDGMEKRLVDQAGFELYPIEIHGFSRSFKPKEIIFNIKSVYCALKGSIIAGKLYREFKPDIVIGCGGYVSGPVVRKAAKMGIKTAIHEQNSFPGVTTKLLSKCADIIFAPNEDAAKLIGKPQKTYICGNPVREALFTANRESLRREWGISDKLCVVSFGGSLGARAINRICAQLMRSELDSGIRFHHIHATGQYGTELFSQLMGEMHIDKSNPDIEVYEYIKNMPECLAVADLVISRSGA
;
A
#
# COMPACT_ATOMS: atom_id res chain seq x y z
N MET A 1 -9.05 12.88 -19.02
CA MET A 1 -9.86 12.71 -17.80
C MET A 1 -9.26 13.49 -16.62
N ARG A 2 -10.10 13.93 -15.68
CA ARG A 2 -9.67 14.56 -14.40
C ARG A 2 -10.10 13.64 -13.26
N ALA A 3 -9.17 13.05 -12.55
CA ALA A 3 -9.46 12.11 -11.50
C ALA A 3 -8.90 12.58 -10.14
N VAL A 4 -9.66 12.34 -9.08
CA VAL A 4 -9.19 12.48 -7.71
C VAL A 4 -9.13 11.10 -7.09
N ILE A 5 -7.98 10.72 -6.52
CA ILE A 5 -7.77 9.41 -5.91
C ILE A 5 -7.48 9.58 -4.42
N ALA A 6 -8.26 8.93 -3.57
CA ALA A 6 -8.09 8.94 -2.13
C ALA A 6 -7.55 7.60 -1.63
N ALA A 7 -6.37 7.63 -1.06
CA ALA A 7 -5.73 6.45 -0.47
C ALA A 7 -4.83 6.87 0.69
N GLY A 8 -4.74 6.07 1.72
CA GLY A 8 -3.84 6.39 2.83
C GLY A 8 -3.74 5.33 3.91
N GLY A 9 -2.85 5.61 4.85
CA GLY A 9 -2.60 4.80 6.03
C GLY A 9 -1.57 3.68 5.84
N THR A 10 -1.59 2.94 4.73
CA THR A 10 -0.62 1.86 4.46
C THR A 10 -0.30 1.73 2.98
N ALA A 11 0.86 1.15 2.64
CA ALA A 11 1.23 0.85 1.27
C ALA A 11 0.23 -0.07 0.55
N GLY A 12 -0.49 -0.92 1.28
CA GLY A 12 -1.54 -1.79 0.75
C GLY A 12 -2.73 -1.03 0.13
N HIS A 13 -2.98 0.22 0.55
CA HIS A 13 -3.97 1.10 -0.06
C HIS A 13 -3.36 2.02 -1.13
N ILE A 14 -2.12 2.48 -0.88
CA ILE A 14 -1.47 3.48 -1.73
C ILE A 14 -0.96 2.84 -3.03
N ASN A 15 -0.33 1.66 -2.99
CA ASN A 15 0.21 1.00 -4.18
C ASN A 15 -0.87 0.67 -5.23
N PRO A 16 -2.03 0.08 -4.89
CA PRO A 16 -3.12 -0.09 -5.84
C PRO A 16 -3.64 1.24 -6.41
N ALA A 17 -3.70 2.28 -5.58
CA ALA A 17 -4.10 3.62 -6.03
C ALA A 17 -3.12 4.21 -7.06
N LEU A 18 -1.82 4.03 -6.83
CA LEU A 18 -0.77 4.44 -7.77
C LEU A 18 -0.82 3.63 -9.07
N ALA A 19 -1.07 2.32 -8.99
CA ALA A 19 -1.23 1.48 -10.18
C ALA A 19 -2.42 1.93 -11.03
N ILE A 20 -3.57 2.24 -10.40
CA ILE A 20 -4.73 2.81 -11.09
C ILE A 20 -4.39 4.15 -11.74
N ALA A 21 -3.69 5.05 -11.03
CA ALA A 21 -3.31 6.35 -11.56
C ALA A 21 -2.38 6.22 -12.78
N GLN A 22 -1.38 5.35 -12.69
CA GLN A 22 -0.43 5.09 -13.79
C GLN A 22 -1.15 4.52 -15.02
N GLU A 23 -2.08 3.58 -14.82
CA GLU A 23 -2.86 3.00 -15.91
C GLU A 23 -3.79 4.02 -16.58
N ILE A 24 -4.40 4.93 -15.80
CA ILE A 24 -5.19 6.03 -16.35
C ILE A 24 -4.32 6.93 -17.23
N VAL A 25 -3.15 7.35 -16.75
CA VAL A 25 -2.24 8.23 -17.52
C VAL A 25 -1.70 7.51 -18.76
N LYS A 26 -1.40 6.22 -18.67
CA LYS A 26 -0.95 5.40 -19.81
C LYS A 26 -1.99 5.35 -20.92
N ASN A 27 -3.26 5.15 -20.58
CA ASN A 27 -4.36 5.08 -21.56
C ASN A 27 -4.82 6.46 -22.03
N GLU A 28 -4.76 7.47 -21.17
CA GLU A 28 -5.13 8.86 -21.45
C GLU A 28 -4.04 9.83 -20.99
N PRO A 29 -2.97 10.08 -21.77
CA PRO A 29 -1.82 10.88 -21.36
C PRO A 29 -2.14 12.33 -20.95
N GLN A 30 -3.28 12.88 -21.40
CA GLN A 30 -3.75 14.21 -21.03
C GLN A 30 -4.54 14.23 -19.70
N SER A 31 -4.65 13.10 -19.01
CA SER A 31 -5.35 13.03 -17.74
C SER A 31 -4.62 13.81 -16.65
N LYS A 32 -5.41 14.48 -15.81
CA LYS A 32 -4.90 15.17 -14.61
C LYS A 32 -5.36 14.41 -13.38
N ILE A 33 -4.43 13.99 -12.54
CA ILE A 33 -4.71 13.20 -11.36
C ILE A 33 -4.19 13.94 -10.13
N ILE A 34 -5.06 14.08 -9.13
CA ILE A 34 -4.71 14.60 -7.80
C ILE A 34 -5.02 13.51 -6.78
N PHE A 35 -4.03 13.20 -5.94
CA PHE A 35 -4.24 12.36 -4.77
C PHE A 35 -4.74 13.19 -3.58
N ILE A 36 -5.57 12.59 -2.74
CA ILE A 36 -5.92 13.14 -1.43
C ILE A 36 -5.39 12.18 -0.36
N GLY A 37 -4.59 12.71 0.57
CA GLY A 37 -3.97 11.94 1.64
C GLY A 37 -3.46 12.82 2.77
N ARG A 38 -2.73 12.22 3.72
CA ARG A 38 -2.06 12.97 4.80
C ARG A 38 -0.70 13.45 4.31
N GLU A 39 -0.33 14.67 4.70
CA GLU A 39 0.99 15.23 4.37
C GLU A 39 2.13 14.58 5.16
N ASP A 40 1.85 14.20 6.41
CA ASP A 40 2.79 13.52 7.31
C ASP A 40 2.75 11.98 7.18
N GLY A 41 2.01 11.46 6.20
CA GLY A 41 1.80 10.03 5.98
C GLY A 41 2.75 9.42 4.94
N MET A 42 2.71 8.10 4.84
CA MET A 42 3.41 7.33 3.81
C MET A 42 2.93 7.73 2.40
N GLU A 43 1.68 8.15 2.28
CA GLU A 43 1.07 8.60 1.03
C GLU A 43 1.83 9.76 0.39
N LYS A 44 2.25 10.76 1.16
CA LYS A 44 3.02 11.91 0.63
C LYS A 44 4.28 11.43 -0.08
N ARG A 45 5.07 10.59 0.60
CA ARG A 45 6.32 10.07 0.05
C ARG A 45 6.10 9.23 -1.21
N LEU A 46 5.13 8.31 -1.21
CA LEU A 46 4.92 7.38 -2.32
C LEU A 46 4.27 8.05 -3.53
N VAL A 47 3.36 9.00 -3.30
CA VAL A 47 2.70 9.78 -4.37
C VAL A 47 3.70 10.70 -5.05
N ASP A 48 4.55 11.43 -4.29
CA ASP A 48 5.60 12.29 -4.84
C ASP A 48 6.64 11.47 -5.64
N GLN A 49 7.06 10.31 -5.13
CA GLN A 49 7.97 9.42 -5.85
C GLN A 49 7.40 8.92 -7.18
N ALA A 50 6.08 8.79 -7.25
CA ALA A 50 5.39 8.39 -8.48
C ALA A 50 5.09 9.58 -9.42
N GLY A 51 5.47 10.81 -9.07
CA GLY A 51 5.29 12.02 -9.89
C GLY A 51 3.88 12.59 -9.88
N PHE A 52 3.03 12.22 -8.92
CA PHE A 52 1.69 12.77 -8.78
C PHE A 52 1.60 13.86 -7.71
N GLU A 53 0.60 14.72 -7.84
CA GLU A 53 0.28 15.76 -6.86
C GLU A 53 -0.53 15.18 -5.70
N LEU A 54 -0.13 15.49 -4.44
CA LEU A 54 -0.91 15.21 -3.25
C LEU A 54 -1.55 16.48 -2.71
N TYR A 55 -2.87 16.48 -2.59
CA TYR A 55 -3.65 17.48 -1.88
C TYR A 55 -3.84 17.04 -0.42
N PRO A 56 -3.25 17.74 0.57
CA PRO A 56 -3.22 17.26 1.93
C PRO A 56 -4.56 17.48 2.66
N ILE A 57 -4.97 16.47 3.42
CA ILE A 57 -6.04 16.61 4.41
C ILE A 57 -5.63 16.01 5.75
N GLU A 58 -6.04 16.64 6.84
CA GLU A 58 -5.89 16.07 8.17
C GLU A 58 -7.00 15.02 8.39
N ILE A 59 -6.60 13.77 8.63
CA ILE A 59 -7.52 12.70 8.96
C ILE A 59 -6.88 11.69 9.90
N HIS A 60 -7.68 11.15 10.81
CA HIS A 60 -7.26 10.14 11.76
C HIS A 60 -8.13 8.90 11.67
N GLY A 61 -7.56 7.75 12.04
CA GLY A 61 -8.31 6.52 12.21
C GLY A 61 -9.24 6.58 13.42
N PHE A 62 -10.04 5.52 13.59
CA PHE A 62 -10.89 5.35 14.77
C PHE A 62 -10.31 4.27 15.66
N SER A 63 -10.18 4.57 16.96
CA SER A 63 -9.85 3.56 17.96
C SER A 63 -11.08 2.71 18.29
N ARG A 64 -10.86 1.40 18.45
CA ARG A 64 -11.89 0.45 18.90
C ARG A 64 -11.99 0.35 20.42
N SER A 65 -11.14 1.04 21.14
CA SER A 65 -11.11 1.05 22.61
C SER A 65 -12.10 2.08 23.17
N PHE A 66 -12.76 1.74 24.28
CA PHE A 66 -13.70 2.60 24.98
C PHE A 66 -13.06 3.39 26.14
N LYS A 67 -11.71 3.42 26.24
CA LYS A 67 -11.02 4.22 27.24
C LYS A 67 -11.31 5.72 27.02
N PRO A 68 -11.41 6.55 28.09
CA PRO A 68 -11.76 7.97 27.95
C PRO A 68 -10.87 8.75 26.96
N LYS A 69 -9.57 8.48 26.95
CA LYS A 69 -8.63 9.10 25.99
C LYS A 69 -8.97 8.72 24.53
N GLU A 70 -9.40 7.49 24.29
CA GLU A 70 -9.76 7.00 22.95
C GLU A 70 -11.11 7.55 22.49
N ILE A 71 -12.03 7.81 23.40
CA ILE A 71 -13.29 8.48 23.08
C ILE A 71 -13.01 9.91 22.59
N ILE A 72 -12.16 10.66 23.31
CA ILE A 72 -11.73 12.00 22.90
C ILE A 72 -11.05 11.96 21.54
N PHE A 73 -10.16 10.99 21.32
CA PHE A 73 -9.49 10.77 20.04
C PHE A 73 -10.52 10.52 18.92
N ASN A 74 -11.53 9.68 19.16
CA ASN A 74 -12.58 9.39 18.18
C ASN A 74 -13.42 10.63 17.86
N ILE A 75 -13.72 11.49 18.84
CA ILE A 75 -14.40 12.78 18.61
C ILE A 75 -13.56 13.67 17.69
N LYS A 76 -12.25 13.78 17.95
CA LYS A 76 -11.32 14.49 17.07
C LYS A 76 -11.32 13.89 15.67
N SER A 77 -11.31 12.56 15.54
CA SER A 77 -11.36 11.86 14.24
C SER A 77 -12.63 12.19 13.44
N VAL A 78 -13.78 12.27 14.09
CA VAL A 78 -15.03 12.72 13.46
C VAL A 78 -14.93 14.17 12.98
N TYR A 79 -14.41 15.06 13.82
CA TYR A 79 -14.20 16.46 13.43
C TYR A 79 -13.27 16.58 12.22
N CYS A 80 -12.13 15.88 12.22
CA CYS A 80 -11.20 15.86 11.08
C CYS A 80 -11.86 15.30 9.82
N ALA A 81 -12.69 14.26 9.93
CA ALA A 81 -13.42 13.70 8.78
C ALA A 81 -14.43 14.71 8.18
N LEU A 82 -15.13 15.47 9.03
CA LEU A 82 -16.02 16.54 8.58
C LEU A 82 -15.25 17.67 7.89
N LYS A 83 -14.17 18.14 8.51
CA LYS A 83 -13.26 19.16 7.95
C LYS A 83 -12.68 18.68 6.61
N GLY A 84 -12.19 17.44 6.54
CA GLY A 84 -11.67 16.83 5.31
C GLY A 84 -12.71 16.77 4.19
N SER A 85 -13.98 16.46 4.54
CA SER A 85 -15.09 16.49 3.58
C SER A 85 -15.36 17.91 3.02
N ILE A 86 -15.23 18.96 3.85
CA ILE A 86 -15.38 20.35 3.41
C ILE A 86 -14.25 20.74 2.47
N ILE A 87 -13.01 20.40 2.85
CA ILE A 87 -11.80 20.66 2.06
C ILE A 87 -11.89 19.96 0.70
N ALA A 88 -12.24 18.66 0.68
CA ALA A 88 -12.46 17.92 -0.57
C ALA A 88 -13.54 18.60 -1.44
N GLY A 89 -14.62 19.10 -0.85
CA GLY A 89 -15.65 19.81 -1.59
C GLY A 89 -15.19 21.14 -2.19
N LYS A 90 -14.21 21.83 -1.61
CA LYS A 90 -13.55 23.00 -2.22
C LYS A 90 -12.72 22.58 -3.43
N LEU A 91 -11.84 21.58 -3.25
CA LEU A 91 -11.06 21.02 -4.33
C LEU A 91 -11.93 20.59 -5.52
N TYR A 92 -13.07 19.93 -5.28
CA TYR A 92 -13.95 19.47 -6.36
C TYR A 92 -14.59 20.62 -7.15
N ARG A 93 -14.88 21.73 -6.52
CA ARG A 93 -15.41 22.95 -7.23
C ARG A 93 -14.35 23.57 -8.14
N GLU A 94 -13.08 23.58 -7.71
CA GLU A 94 -11.96 24.16 -8.43
C GLU A 94 -11.45 23.19 -9.50
N PHE A 95 -11.16 21.96 -9.10
CA PHE A 95 -10.57 20.95 -9.99
C PHE A 95 -11.61 20.34 -10.95
N LYS A 96 -12.89 20.27 -10.59
CA LYS A 96 -14.00 19.68 -11.37
C LYS A 96 -13.67 18.27 -11.86
N PRO A 97 -13.47 17.30 -10.95
CA PRO A 97 -13.11 15.94 -11.34
C PRO A 97 -14.28 15.26 -12.07
N ASP A 98 -13.94 14.45 -13.08
CA ASP A 98 -14.88 13.57 -13.77
C ASP A 98 -15.23 12.35 -12.90
N ILE A 99 -14.23 11.90 -12.09
CA ILE A 99 -14.37 10.76 -11.19
C ILE A 99 -13.58 10.96 -9.90
N VAL A 100 -14.09 10.39 -8.80
CA VAL A 100 -13.39 10.29 -7.52
C VAL A 100 -13.27 8.82 -7.14
N ILE A 101 -12.04 8.34 -6.92
CA ILE A 101 -11.73 6.94 -6.65
C ILE A 101 -11.22 6.80 -5.21
N GLY A 102 -11.81 5.91 -4.43
CA GLY A 102 -11.36 5.58 -3.08
C GLY A 102 -10.68 4.21 -3.03
N CYS A 103 -9.39 4.18 -2.70
CA CYS A 103 -8.60 2.95 -2.60
C CYS A 103 -8.35 2.52 -1.15
N GLY A 104 -9.26 2.87 -0.23
CA GLY A 104 -9.15 2.47 1.16
C GLY A 104 -8.46 3.48 2.07
N GLY A 105 -8.31 3.07 3.33
CA GLY A 105 -7.89 3.96 4.40
C GLY A 105 -9.03 4.89 4.88
N TYR A 106 -8.76 5.59 5.99
CA TYR A 106 -9.77 6.52 6.56
C TYR A 106 -10.03 7.74 5.67
N VAL A 107 -9.06 8.09 4.83
CA VAL A 107 -9.15 9.19 3.86
C VAL A 107 -10.30 9.01 2.87
N SER A 108 -10.47 7.80 2.35
CA SER A 108 -11.48 7.51 1.32
C SER A 108 -12.90 7.80 1.80
N GLY A 109 -13.20 7.61 3.08
CA GLY A 109 -14.54 7.78 3.65
C GLY A 109 -15.15 9.16 3.37
N PRO A 110 -14.62 10.25 3.93
CA PRO A 110 -15.15 11.60 3.74
C PRO A 110 -15.01 12.10 2.30
N VAL A 111 -13.96 11.74 1.59
CA VAL A 111 -13.63 12.18 0.23
C VAL A 111 -14.64 11.63 -0.77
N VAL A 112 -14.81 10.32 -0.84
CA VAL A 112 -15.75 9.67 -1.78
C VAL A 112 -17.20 10.01 -1.44
N ARG A 113 -17.56 10.01 -0.13
CA ARG A 113 -18.92 10.40 0.29
C ARG A 113 -19.27 11.84 -0.12
N LYS A 114 -18.27 12.75 -0.06
CA LYS A 114 -18.48 14.14 -0.50
C LYS A 114 -18.70 14.21 -2.00
N ALA A 115 -17.94 13.48 -2.79
CA ALA A 115 -18.09 13.39 -4.24
C ALA A 115 -19.49 12.88 -4.63
N ALA A 116 -19.92 11.77 -4.03
CA ALA A 116 -21.25 11.22 -4.24
C ALA A 116 -22.36 12.21 -3.92
N LYS A 117 -22.24 12.97 -2.80
CA LYS A 117 -23.21 14.03 -2.46
C LYS A 117 -23.22 15.21 -3.43
N MET A 118 -22.14 15.42 -4.17
CA MET A 118 -22.02 16.48 -5.19
C MET A 118 -22.39 15.97 -6.60
N GLY A 119 -22.82 14.72 -6.75
CA GLY A 119 -23.19 14.13 -8.04
C GLY A 119 -21.98 13.80 -8.93
N ILE A 120 -20.77 13.80 -8.38
CA ILE A 120 -19.56 13.40 -9.10
C ILE A 120 -19.50 11.87 -9.14
N LYS A 121 -19.14 11.28 -10.28
CA LYS A 121 -18.96 9.82 -10.40
C LYS A 121 -17.96 9.30 -9.39
N THR A 122 -18.27 8.16 -8.80
CA THR A 122 -17.47 7.57 -7.72
C THR A 122 -17.17 6.11 -7.96
N ALA A 123 -15.92 5.73 -7.71
CA ALA A 123 -15.51 4.33 -7.66
C ALA A 123 -14.81 4.05 -6.33
N ILE A 124 -14.91 2.81 -5.85
CA ILE A 124 -14.09 2.35 -4.72
C ILE A 124 -13.42 1.03 -5.09
N HIS A 125 -12.21 0.84 -4.60
CA HIS A 125 -11.46 -0.40 -4.72
C HIS A 125 -11.18 -0.96 -3.33
N GLU A 126 -11.57 -2.21 -3.10
CA GLU A 126 -11.22 -2.99 -1.90
C GLU A 126 -10.05 -3.92 -2.21
N GLN A 127 -9.08 -4.00 -1.32
CA GLN A 127 -7.89 -4.84 -1.49
C GLN A 127 -7.97 -6.15 -0.70
N ASN A 128 -8.79 -6.17 0.35
CA ASN A 128 -8.86 -7.30 1.27
C ASN A 128 -10.03 -8.23 0.94
N SER A 129 -9.85 -9.53 1.13
CA SER A 129 -10.95 -10.51 1.06
C SER A 129 -12.05 -10.24 2.10
N PHE A 130 -11.70 -9.60 3.22
CA PHE A 130 -12.67 -9.08 4.19
C PHE A 130 -12.78 -7.57 4.05
N PRO A 131 -13.87 -7.06 3.46
CA PRO A 131 -14.04 -5.64 3.22
C PRO A 131 -13.98 -4.81 4.49
N GLY A 132 -13.18 -3.74 4.45
CA GLY A 132 -13.03 -2.80 5.55
C GLY A 132 -14.34 -2.04 5.85
N VAL A 133 -14.42 -1.46 7.05
CA VAL A 133 -15.60 -0.66 7.47
C VAL A 133 -15.84 0.49 6.49
N THR A 134 -14.80 1.17 6.04
CA THR A 134 -14.90 2.27 5.07
C THR A 134 -15.53 1.79 3.77
N THR A 135 -15.10 0.66 3.22
CA THR A 135 -15.65 0.07 2.00
C THR A 135 -17.14 -0.26 2.17
N LYS A 136 -17.51 -0.90 3.29
CA LYS A 136 -18.92 -1.21 3.61
C LYS A 136 -19.81 0.04 3.71
N LEU A 137 -19.28 1.13 4.26
CA LEU A 137 -20.02 2.40 4.34
C LEU A 137 -20.15 3.06 2.96
N LEU A 138 -19.06 3.10 2.19
CA LEU A 138 -19.02 3.71 0.87
C LEU A 138 -19.77 2.89 -0.18
N SER A 139 -19.89 1.58 -0.01
CA SER A 139 -20.67 0.73 -0.92
C SER A 139 -22.14 1.16 -1.04
N LYS A 140 -22.65 1.93 -0.08
CA LYS A 140 -24.02 2.47 -0.12
C LYS A 140 -24.17 3.63 -1.10
N CYS A 141 -23.13 4.41 -1.34
CA CYS A 141 -23.19 5.64 -2.14
C CYS A 141 -22.24 5.68 -3.35
N ALA A 142 -21.25 4.80 -3.45
CA ALA A 142 -20.38 4.71 -4.63
C ALA A 142 -21.15 4.16 -5.84
N ASP A 143 -20.81 4.65 -7.03
CA ASP A 143 -21.44 4.19 -8.29
C ASP A 143 -20.89 2.82 -8.70
N ILE A 144 -19.56 2.62 -8.54
CA ILE A 144 -18.86 1.38 -8.93
C ILE A 144 -17.99 0.89 -7.77
N ILE A 145 -17.91 -0.43 -7.62
CA ILE A 145 -17.10 -1.10 -6.61
C ILE A 145 -16.22 -2.13 -7.31
N PHE A 146 -14.91 -2.05 -7.06
CA PHE A 146 -13.95 -3.06 -7.49
C PHE A 146 -13.55 -3.92 -6.30
N ALA A 147 -13.68 -5.23 -6.44
CA ALA A 147 -13.37 -6.22 -5.41
C ALA A 147 -12.21 -7.13 -5.85
N PRO A 148 -11.35 -7.58 -4.92
CA PRO A 148 -10.20 -8.41 -5.24
C PRO A 148 -10.60 -9.83 -5.62
N ASN A 149 -11.72 -10.34 -5.10
CA ASN A 149 -12.19 -11.69 -5.30
C ASN A 149 -13.71 -11.82 -5.03
N GLU A 150 -14.26 -12.99 -5.28
CA GLU A 150 -15.68 -13.30 -5.08
C GLU A 150 -16.13 -13.18 -3.62
N ASP A 151 -15.29 -13.57 -2.67
CA ASP A 151 -15.64 -13.55 -1.26
C ASP A 151 -15.82 -12.11 -0.76
N ALA A 152 -14.93 -11.22 -1.16
CA ALA A 152 -15.07 -9.79 -0.89
C ALA A 152 -16.35 -9.24 -1.54
N ALA A 153 -16.63 -9.59 -2.79
CA ALA A 153 -17.82 -9.13 -3.51
C ALA A 153 -19.11 -9.60 -2.81
N LYS A 154 -19.17 -10.86 -2.37
CA LYS A 154 -20.31 -11.41 -1.59
C LYS A 154 -20.49 -10.65 -0.28
N LEU A 155 -19.41 -10.38 0.46
CA LEU A 155 -19.44 -9.66 1.74
C LEU A 155 -19.82 -8.17 1.60
N ILE A 156 -19.52 -7.54 0.47
CA ILE A 156 -19.96 -6.18 0.13
C ILE A 156 -21.48 -6.15 -0.13
N GLY A 157 -22.02 -7.20 -0.74
CA GLY A 157 -23.46 -7.37 -0.91
C GLY A 157 -24.11 -6.37 -1.86
N LYS A 158 -23.41 -5.93 -2.92
CA LYS A 158 -23.89 -5.01 -3.96
C LYS A 158 -23.56 -5.52 -5.35
N PRO A 159 -24.09 -6.72 -5.76
CA PRO A 159 -23.67 -7.39 -6.99
C PRO A 159 -23.87 -6.55 -8.25
N GLN A 160 -24.94 -5.72 -8.29
CA GLN A 160 -25.29 -4.92 -9.47
C GLN A 160 -24.26 -3.82 -9.82
N LYS A 161 -23.32 -3.52 -8.93
CA LYS A 161 -22.27 -2.51 -9.13
C LYS A 161 -20.88 -2.93 -8.66
N THR A 162 -20.70 -4.21 -8.35
CA THR A 162 -19.43 -4.78 -7.91
C THR A 162 -18.81 -5.60 -9.03
N TYR A 163 -17.57 -5.27 -9.37
CA TYR A 163 -16.76 -5.94 -10.38
C TYR A 163 -15.56 -6.60 -9.71
N ILE A 164 -15.29 -7.86 -10.04
CA ILE A 164 -14.13 -8.60 -9.55
C ILE A 164 -12.98 -8.36 -10.52
N CYS A 165 -11.90 -7.72 -10.04
CA CYS A 165 -10.77 -7.33 -10.88
C CYS A 165 -9.39 -7.70 -10.30
N GLY A 166 -9.34 -8.32 -9.12
CA GLY A 166 -8.06 -8.51 -8.41
C GLY A 166 -7.54 -7.21 -7.78
N ASN A 167 -6.29 -7.26 -7.32
CA ASN A 167 -5.60 -6.08 -6.84
C ASN A 167 -4.75 -5.47 -7.97
N PRO A 168 -4.90 -4.18 -8.30
CA PRO A 168 -4.04 -3.52 -9.26
C PRO A 168 -2.58 -3.52 -8.78
N VAL A 169 -1.69 -3.89 -9.69
CA VAL A 169 -0.24 -3.89 -9.46
C VAL A 169 0.47 -3.06 -10.51
N ARG A 170 1.60 -2.49 -10.16
CA ARG A 170 2.37 -1.66 -11.08
C ARG A 170 2.97 -2.50 -12.21
N GLU A 171 2.94 -1.98 -13.44
CA GLU A 171 3.47 -2.66 -14.64
C GLU A 171 4.94 -3.08 -14.50
N ALA A 172 5.73 -2.31 -13.77
CA ALA A 172 7.13 -2.63 -13.49
C ALA A 172 7.36 -4.02 -12.88
N LEU A 173 6.34 -4.59 -12.20
CA LEU A 173 6.39 -5.97 -11.68
C LEU A 173 6.42 -7.04 -12.78
N PHE A 174 5.99 -6.71 -14.00
CA PHE A 174 5.94 -7.66 -15.12
C PHE A 174 7.03 -7.41 -16.17
N THR A 175 7.68 -6.25 -16.14
CA THR A 175 8.65 -5.83 -17.17
C THR A 175 10.10 -6.01 -16.74
N ALA A 176 10.38 -6.26 -15.48
CA ALA A 176 11.71 -6.46 -14.95
C ALA A 176 12.34 -7.75 -15.53
N ASN A 177 13.52 -7.62 -16.15
CA ASN A 177 14.23 -8.75 -16.75
C ASN A 177 15.14 -9.44 -15.74
N ARG A 178 14.76 -10.64 -15.32
CA ARG A 178 15.46 -11.44 -14.31
C ARG A 178 16.94 -11.68 -14.65
N GLU A 179 17.24 -12.14 -15.87
CA GLU A 179 18.59 -12.53 -16.24
C GLU A 179 19.55 -11.33 -16.30
N SER A 180 19.06 -10.22 -16.84
CA SER A 180 19.83 -8.96 -16.89
C SER A 180 20.14 -8.45 -15.48
N LEU A 181 19.14 -8.39 -14.61
CA LEU A 181 19.28 -7.92 -13.23
C LEU A 181 20.21 -8.83 -12.42
N ARG A 182 20.08 -10.15 -12.54
CA ARG A 182 20.95 -11.09 -11.81
C ARG A 182 22.41 -10.96 -12.21
N ARG A 183 22.70 -10.68 -13.50
CA ARG A 183 24.06 -10.39 -13.98
C ARG A 183 24.58 -9.07 -13.44
N GLU A 184 23.76 -8.02 -13.51
CA GLU A 184 24.09 -6.68 -13.01
C GLU A 184 24.42 -6.70 -11.52
N TRP A 185 23.65 -7.45 -10.72
CA TRP A 185 23.84 -7.57 -9.28
C TRP A 185 24.91 -8.61 -8.88
N GLY A 186 25.48 -9.33 -9.82
CA GLY A 186 26.52 -10.35 -9.55
C GLY A 186 26.01 -11.55 -8.76
N ILE A 187 24.73 -11.91 -8.92
CA ILE A 187 24.06 -12.99 -8.18
C ILE A 187 23.58 -14.12 -9.10
N SER A 188 24.12 -14.22 -10.31
CA SER A 188 23.67 -15.20 -11.32
C SER A 188 23.74 -16.65 -10.86
N ASP A 189 24.71 -16.98 -10.01
CA ASP A 189 24.99 -18.31 -9.46
C ASP A 189 24.62 -18.46 -7.96
N LYS A 190 23.88 -17.50 -7.40
CA LYS A 190 23.42 -17.51 -6.01
C LYS A 190 21.93 -17.79 -5.92
N LEU A 191 21.50 -18.48 -4.87
CA LEU A 191 20.09 -18.57 -4.51
C LEU A 191 19.63 -17.20 -3.96
N CYS A 192 18.72 -16.54 -4.62
CA CYS A 192 18.22 -15.23 -4.17
C CYS A 192 16.92 -15.38 -3.36
N VAL A 193 16.97 -14.95 -2.11
CA VAL A 193 15.83 -14.94 -1.19
C VAL A 193 15.37 -13.50 -0.95
N VAL A 194 14.10 -13.22 -1.16
CA VAL A 194 13.51 -11.91 -0.83
C VAL A 194 12.45 -12.09 0.26
N SER A 195 12.60 -11.37 1.36
CA SER A 195 11.72 -11.56 2.51
C SER A 195 11.21 -10.23 3.08
N PHE A 196 9.92 -10.18 3.45
CA PHE A 196 9.30 -8.98 4.00
C PHE A 196 8.00 -9.26 4.76
N GLY A 197 7.75 -8.48 5.80
CA GLY A 197 6.55 -8.58 6.64
C GLY A 197 5.46 -7.57 6.33
N GLY A 198 5.59 -6.81 5.22
CA GLY A 198 4.76 -5.64 4.89
C GLY A 198 5.36 -4.32 5.40
N SER A 199 4.74 -3.18 5.06
CA SER A 199 5.29 -1.83 5.32
C SER A 199 5.57 -1.51 6.79
N LEU A 200 4.79 -2.06 7.70
CA LEU A 200 4.98 -1.88 9.15
C LEU A 200 5.90 -2.95 9.76
N GLY A 201 6.19 -4.01 9.00
CA GLY A 201 6.94 -5.17 9.46
C GLY A 201 6.08 -6.23 10.15
N ALA A 202 6.67 -7.40 10.38
CA ALA A 202 6.07 -8.50 11.12
C ALA A 202 7.13 -9.19 11.98
N ARG A 203 6.99 -9.13 13.30
CA ARG A 203 7.98 -9.68 14.25
C ARG A 203 8.31 -11.15 14.00
N ALA A 204 7.30 -11.98 13.66
CA ALA A 204 7.51 -13.39 13.37
C ALA A 204 8.35 -13.59 12.09
N ILE A 205 8.05 -12.85 11.01
CA ILE A 205 8.82 -12.90 9.78
C ILE A 205 10.26 -12.46 10.04
N ASN A 206 10.46 -11.31 10.72
CA ASN A 206 11.80 -10.82 11.04
C ASN A 206 12.63 -11.85 11.82
N ARG A 207 12.05 -12.53 12.82
CA ARG A 207 12.74 -13.58 13.58
C ARG A 207 13.11 -14.78 12.73
N ILE A 208 12.17 -15.30 11.93
CA ILE A 208 12.40 -16.45 11.05
C ILE A 208 13.45 -16.11 10.00
N CYS A 209 13.41 -14.91 9.41
CA CYS A 209 14.38 -14.50 8.40
C CYS A 209 15.78 -14.33 8.98
N ALA A 210 15.93 -13.81 10.20
CA ALA A 210 17.25 -13.77 10.86
C ALA A 210 17.80 -15.18 11.12
N GLN A 211 16.96 -16.12 11.58
CA GLN A 211 17.35 -17.53 11.74
C GLN A 211 17.73 -18.18 10.40
N LEU A 212 16.96 -17.90 9.35
CA LEU A 212 17.25 -18.40 8.01
C LEU A 212 18.59 -17.88 7.49
N MET A 213 18.86 -16.57 7.61
CA MET A 213 20.15 -15.98 7.23
C MET A 213 21.32 -16.64 7.96
N ARG A 214 21.17 -16.96 9.26
CA ARG A 214 22.20 -17.70 9.98
C ARG A 214 22.41 -19.09 9.40
N SER A 215 21.31 -19.80 9.14
CA SER A 215 21.36 -21.13 8.50
C SER A 215 21.96 -21.11 7.09
N GLU A 216 21.65 -20.07 6.30
CA GLU A 216 22.23 -19.85 4.97
C GLU A 216 23.75 -19.70 5.05
N LEU A 217 24.23 -18.89 5.99
CA LEU A 217 25.67 -18.71 6.24
C LEU A 217 26.38 -20.00 6.66
N ASP A 218 25.71 -20.84 7.45
CA ASP A 218 26.26 -22.11 7.94
C ASP A 218 26.21 -23.24 6.90
N SER A 219 25.34 -23.13 5.90
CA SER A 219 25.09 -24.20 4.92
C SER A 219 26.16 -24.35 3.85
N GLY A 220 26.99 -23.35 3.64
CA GLY A 220 27.93 -23.28 2.53
C GLY A 220 27.29 -23.08 1.15
N ILE A 221 25.99 -22.90 1.08
CA ILE A 221 25.26 -22.57 -0.17
C ILE A 221 25.54 -21.13 -0.55
N ARG A 222 25.77 -20.87 -1.83
CA ARG A 222 25.88 -19.50 -2.34
C ARG A 222 24.49 -18.87 -2.40
N PHE A 223 24.25 -17.87 -1.58
CA PHE A 223 22.97 -17.18 -1.47
C PHE A 223 23.12 -15.67 -1.58
N HIS A 224 22.01 -14.99 -1.78
CA HIS A 224 21.85 -13.56 -1.62
C HIS A 224 20.48 -13.29 -1.00
N HIS A 225 20.42 -12.71 0.19
CA HIS A 225 19.19 -12.52 0.94
C HIS A 225 18.86 -11.03 1.09
N ILE A 226 17.74 -10.60 0.53
CA ILE A 226 17.23 -9.24 0.64
C ILE A 226 16.05 -9.25 1.61
N HIS A 227 16.13 -8.50 2.71
CA HIS A 227 15.11 -8.45 3.74
C HIS A 227 14.59 -7.04 4.00
N ALA A 228 13.26 -6.89 4.08
CA ALA A 228 12.62 -5.67 4.59
C ALA A 228 12.04 -5.89 5.97
N THR A 229 12.60 -5.20 6.96
CA THR A 229 12.20 -5.27 8.37
C THR A 229 10.84 -4.64 8.65
N GLY A 230 10.45 -3.64 7.83
CA GLY A 230 9.32 -2.75 8.05
C GLY A 230 9.63 -1.67 9.09
N GLN A 231 8.79 -0.63 9.11
CA GLN A 231 8.98 0.58 9.90
C GLN A 231 9.25 0.33 11.40
N TYR A 232 8.61 -0.67 11.99
CA TYR A 232 8.75 -0.98 13.42
C TYR A 232 9.66 -2.19 13.70
N GLY A 233 10.31 -2.73 12.66
CA GLY A 233 11.11 -3.94 12.79
C GLY A 233 12.63 -3.75 12.83
N THR A 234 13.12 -2.58 12.43
CA THR A 234 14.56 -2.32 12.19
C THR A 234 15.41 -2.53 13.44
N GLU A 235 14.99 -2.00 14.58
CA GLU A 235 15.73 -2.15 15.83
C GLU A 235 15.79 -3.61 16.31
N LEU A 236 14.64 -4.28 16.32
CA LEU A 236 14.55 -5.71 16.65
C LEU A 236 15.44 -6.55 15.73
N PHE A 237 15.41 -6.30 14.42
CA PHE A 237 16.18 -7.07 13.46
C PHE A 237 17.69 -6.86 13.65
N SER A 238 18.11 -5.62 13.94
CA SER A 238 19.50 -5.30 14.27
C SER A 238 20.00 -6.05 15.52
N GLN A 239 19.16 -6.19 16.55
CA GLN A 239 19.45 -6.98 17.73
C GLN A 239 19.60 -8.48 17.39
N LEU A 240 18.65 -9.03 16.62
CA LEU A 240 18.67 -10.43 16.19
C LEU A 240 19.92 -10.76 15.37
N MET A 241 20.36 -9.87 14.46
CA MET A 241 21.61 -10.06 13.72
C MET A 241 22.82 -10.15 14.67
N GLY A 242 22.86 -9.28 15.70
CA GLY A 242 23.93 -9.32 16.71
C GLY A 242 23.91 -10.62 17.53
N GLU A 243 22.76 -11.04 18.02
CA GLU A 243 22.57 -12.30 18.78
C GLU A 243 22.98 -13.54 17.99
N MET A 244 22.74 -13.53 16.69
CA MET A 244 23.04 -14.65 15.77
C MET A 244 24.42 -14.52 15.09
N HIS A 245 25.23 -13.54 15.48
CA HIS A 245 26.55 -13.30 14.90
C HIS A 245 26.53 -13.17 13.37
N ILE A 246 25.51 -12.47 12.83
CA ILE A 246 25.38 -12.17 11.41
C ILE A 246 26.10 -10.85 11.13
N ASP A 247 27.14 -10.90 10.29
CA ASP A 247 27.87 -9.70 9.89
C ASP A 247 27.00 -8.82 8.99
N LYS A 248 26.75 -7.59 9.43
CA LYS A 248 25.97 -6.59 8.68
C LYS A 248 26.70 -6.08 7.43
N SER A 249 27.99 -6.29 7.32
CA SER A 249 28.79 -5.92 6.15
C SER A 249 28.87 -7.03 5.10
N ASN A 250 28.24 -8.19 5.35
CA ASN A 250 28.22 -9.29 4.39
C ASN A 250 27.51 -8.86 3.10
N PRO A 251 28.18 -8.89 1.94
CA PRO A 251 27.61 -8.43 0.67
C PRO A 251 26.47 -9.30 0.16
N ASP A 252 26.28 -10.48 0.74
CA ASP A 252 25.20 -11.40 0.38
C ASP A 252 23.95 -11.21 1.26
N ILE A 253 23.98 -10.26 2.21
CA ILE A 253 22.84 -9.94 3.08
C ILE A 253 22.52 -8.45 2.98
N GLU A 254 21.37 -8.14 2.43
CA GLU A 254 20.85 -6.78 2.33
C GLU A 254 19.63 -6.60 3.26
N VAL A 255 19.71 -5.63 4.15
CA VAL A 255 18.62 -5.33 5.10
C VAL A 255 18.16 -3.90 4.93
N TYR A 256 16.88 -3.73 4.65
CA TYR A 256 16.21 -2.45 4.46
C TYR A 256 15.06 -2.28 5.45
N GLU A 257 14.72 -1.06 5.78
CA GLU A 257 13.41 -0.77 6.40
C GLU A 257 12.28 -1.02 5.40
N TYR A 258 12.49 -0.58 4.16
CA TYR A 258 11.52 -0.69 3.07
C TYR A 258 12.24 -0.87 1.72
N ILE A 259 11.90 -1.91 0.98
CA ILE A 259 12.44 -2.16 -0.36
C ILE A 259 11.77 -1.22 -1.36
N LYS A 260 12.54 -0.29 -1.94
CA LYS A 260 12.04 0.71 -2.90
C LYS A 260 11.88 0.13 -4.31
N ASN A 261 12.83 -0.71 -4.71
CA ASN A 261 12.91 -1.39 -6.01
C ASN A 261 12.33 -2.82 -5.94
N MET A 262 11.15 -2.96 -5.31
CA MET A 262 10.49 -4.26 -5.15
C MET A 262 10.29 -5.03 -6.47
N PRO A 263 9.96 -4.39 -7.62
CA PRO A 263 9.85 -5.09 -8.89
C PRO A 263 11.12 -5.85 -9.28
N GLU A 264 12.27 -5.21 -9.16
CA GLU A 264 13.57 -5.79 -9.47
C GLU A 264 13.92 -6.90 -8.47
N CYS A 265 13.70 -6.68 -7.18
CA CYS A 265 13.92 -7.68 -6.14
C CYS A 265 13.06 -8.94 -6.38
N LEU A 266 11.79 -8.78 -6.71
CA LEU A 266 10.90 -9.91 -7.00
C LEU A 266 11.28 -10.62 -8.30
N ALA A 267 11.76 -9.89 -9.31
CA ALA A 267 12.22 -10.49 -10.57
C ALA A 267 13.44 -11.40 -10.36
N VAL A 268 14.40 -11.02 -9.50
CA VAL A 268 15.62 -11.81 -9.25
C VAL A 268 15.41 -12.94 -8.25
N ALA A 269 14.33 -12.93 -7.47
CA ALA A 269 14.06 -13.88 -6.40
C ALA A 269 13.87 -15.31 -6.91
N ASP A 270 14.49 -16.27 -6.24
CA ASP A 270 14.18 -17.71 -6.35
C ASP A 270 13.15 -18.12 -5.31
N LEU A 271 13.18 -17.45 -4.14
CA LEU A 271 12.23 -17.66 -3.05
C LEU A 271 11.75 -16.32 -2.49
N VAL A 272 10.45 -16.21 -2.28
CA VAL A 272 9.84 -15.06 -1.61
C VAL A 272 9.18 -15.51 -0.30
N ILE A 273 9.57 -14.87 0.81
CA ILE A 273 8.98 -15.11 2.13
C ILE A 273 8.20 -13.88 2.55
N SER A 274 6.90 -13.99 2.61
CA SER A 274 6.04 -12.85 2.97
C SER A 274 4.82 -13.28 3.78
N ARG A 275 4.08 -12.28 4.27
CA ARG A 275 2.71 -12.52 4.79
C ARG A 275 1.73 -12.56 3.63
N SER A 276 0.68 -13.37 3.77
CA SER A 276 -0.49 -13.34 2.89
C SER A 276 -1.38 -12.14 3.25
N GLY A 277 -0.96 -10.93 2.90
CA GLY A 277 -1.71 -9.69 3.09
C GLY A 277 -2.13 -9.09 1.76
N ALA A 278 -3.00 -8.05 1.83
CA ALA A 278 -3.34 -7.26 0.66
C ALA A 278 -2.28 -6.19 0.39
#